data_8293c196b5dc741ab77cc0e1a5b77897
#
_entry.id   8293c196b5dc741ab77cc0e1a5b77897
#
_cell.length_a   1.000
_cell.length_b   1.000
_cell.length_c   1.000
_cell.angle_alpha   90.00
_cell.angle_beta   90.00
_cell.angle_gamma   90.00
#
_symmetry.space_group_name_H-M   'P 1'
#
loop_
_entity.id
_entity.type
_entity.pdbx_description
1 polymer ?
#
loop_
_entity_poly.entity_id
_entity_poly.type
_entity_poly.pdbx_seq_one_letter_code
_entity_poly.pdbx_strand_id
1 'polypeptide(L)'
;MSQSLDAFLSQLKQRDPNQPEFHQAVEEVLRSLWPFLQSEPRYMKAGILERIVEPERVIMFRVPWVDDQGNVRVNRGYRVQMSSAIGPYKGGLRFHPSVNLGVLKFLAFEQVFKNSLTSLPMGGGKGGSDFDPKGKSDNEVMRFCQSFMSELYRHIGADLDVPAGDIGVG
;
A
#
# COMPACT_ATOMS: atom_id res chain seq x y z
N MET A 1 -3.08 19.15 -25.80
CA MET A 1 -2.39 19.97 -24.78
C MET A 1 -1.84 19.03 -23.74
N SER A 2 -0.55 19.07 -23.41
CA SER A 2 -0.01 18.24 -22.32
C SER A 2 -0.53 18.81 -21.00
N GLN A 3 -1.12 17.95 -20.17
CA GLN A 3 -1.55 18.30 -18.84
C GLN A 3 -0.33 18.77 -18.02
N SER A 4 -0.46 19.85 -17.27
CA SER A 4 0.59 20.25 -16.33
C SER A 4 0.62 19.33 -15.12
N LEU A 5 1.80 19.19 -14.49
CA LEU A 5 1.93 18.39 -13.27
C LEU A 5 0.98 18.88 -12.17
N ASP A 6 0.85 20.19 -11.97
CA ASP A 6 -0.02 20.76 -10.93
C ASP A 6 -1.51 20.48 -11.21
N ALA A 7 -1.92 20.48 -12.47
CA ALA A 7 -3.27 20.08 -12.83
C ALA A 7 -3.53 18.60 -12.54
N PHE A 8 -2.56 17.73 -12.84
CA PHE A 8 -2.64 16.31 -12.49
C PHE A 8 -2.73 16.07 -10.98
N LEU A 9 -1.87 16.71 -10.21
CA LEU A 9 -1.87 16.59 -8.73
C LEU A 9 -3.18 17.11 -8.13
N SER A 10 -3.75 18.18 -8.68
CA SER A 10 -5.06 18.71 -8.24
C SER A 10 -6.17 17.69 -8.48
N GLN A 11 -6.19 17.03 -9.65
CA GLN A 11 -7.16 15.98 -9.96
C GLN A 11 -6.99 14.75 -9.03
N LEU A 12 -5.75 14.35 -8.75
CA LEU A 12 -5.47 13.27 -7.82
C LEU A 12 -6.04 13.58 -6.42
N LYS A 13 -5.79 14.80 -5.91
CA LYS A 13 -6.31 15.24 -4.60
C LYS A 13 -7.84 15.27 -4.54
N GLN A 14 -8.50 15.57 -5.65
CA GLN A 14 -9.97 15.54 -5.72
C GLN A 14 -10.53 14.12 -5.76
N ARG A 15 -9.84 13.20 -6.48
CA ARG A 15 -10.27 11.81 -6.60
C ARG A 15 -10.06 11.02 -5.30
N ASP A 16 -8.98 11.29 -4.60
CA ASP A 16 -8.57 10.60 -3.37
C ASP A 16 -8.58 11.56 -2.17
N PRO A 17 -9.73 12.11 -1.76
CA PRO A 17 -9.77 13.05 -0.67
C PRO A 17 -9.31 12.41 0.65
N ASN A 18 -8.77 13.21 1.56
CA ASN A 18 -8.32 12.76 2.89
C ASN A 18 -7.20 11.72 2.91
N GLN A 19 -6.28 11.77 1.93
CA GLN A 19 -5.08 10.92 1.88
C GLN A 19 -3.79 11.77 1.81
N PRO A 20 -3.50 12.62 2.80
CA PRO A 20 -2.43 13.62 2.71
C PRO A 20 -1.04 12.99 2.55
N GLU A 21 -0.74 11.88 3.22
CA GLU A 21 0.54 11.18 3.12
C GLU A 21 0.76 10.64 1.70
N PHE A 22 -0.29 10.09 1.10
CA PHE A 22 -0.23 9.62 -0.28
C PHE A 22 -0.03 10.78 -1.27
N HIS A 23 -0.75 11.88 -1.10
CA HIS A 23 -0.59 13.05 -1.96
C HIS A 23 0.81 13.64 -1.90
N GLN A 24 1.39 13.73 -0.70
CA GLN A 24 2.75 14.23 -0.51
C GLN A 24 3.77 13.33 -1.22
N ALA A 25 3.71 12.03 -1.00
CA ALA A 25 4.64 11.09 -1.64
C ALA A 25 4.55 11.12 -3.17
N VAL A 26 3.33 11.16 -3.71
CA VAL A 26 3.14 11.29 -5.17
C VAL A 26 3.72 12.61 -5.68
N GLU A 27 3.46 13.72 -5.00
CA GLU A 27 3.98 15.03 -5.40
C GLU A 27 5.51 15.05 -5.41
N GLU A 28 6.18 14.56 -4.38
CA GLU A 28 7.63 14.50 -4.28
C GLU A 28 8.26 13.67 -5.40
N VAL A 29 7.75 12.46 -5.63
CA VAL A 29 8.27 11.57 -6.66
C VAL A 29 8.02 12.15 -8.05
N LEU A 30 6.80 12.62 -8.35
CA LEU A 30 6.48 13.12 -9.68
C LEU A 30 7.19 14.42 -10.01
N ARG A 31 7.41 15.32 -9.05
CA ARG A 31 8.24 16.50 -9.27
C ARG A 31 9.68 16.13 -9.65
N SER A 32 10.23 15.11 -9.01
CA SER A 32 11.56 14.58 -9.34
C SER A 32 11.64 13.96 -10.73
N LEU A 33 10.60 13.21 -11.13
CA LEU A 33 10.55 12.53 -12.42
C LEU A 33 10.10 13.43 -13.58
N TRP A 34 9.50 14.58 -13.29
CA TRP A 34 8.84 15.42 -14.30
C TRP A 34 9.74 15.85 -15.45
N PRO A 35 11.00 16.31 -15.22
CA PRO A 35 11.91 16.66 -16.34
C PRO A 35 12.16 15.48 -17.29
N PHE A 36 12.31 14.28 -16.75
CA PHE A 36 12.48 13.07 -17.54
C PHE A 36 11.21 12.74 -18.36
N LEU A 37 10.04 12.80 -17.75
CA LEU A 37 8.77 12.53 -18.41
C LEU A 37 8.49 13.53 -19.53
N GLN A 38 8.91 14.79 -19.39
CA GLN A 38 8.81 15.80 -20.44
C GLN A 38 9.77 15.52 -21.63
N SER A 39 10.95 14.97 -21.37
CA SER A 39 11.91 14.61 -22.41
C SER A 39 11.53 13.32 -23.16
N GLU A 40 10.62 12.50 -22.57
CA GLU A 40 10.22 11.19 -23.10
C GLU A 40 8.69 11.09 -23.30
N PRO A 41 8.12 11.77 -24.31
CA PRO A 41 6.66 11.86 -24.50
C PRO A 41 5.93 10.52 -24.61
N ARG A 42 6.65 9.45 -24.93
CA ARG A 42 6.09 8.08 -25.03
C ARG A 42 5.44 7.62 -23.71
N TYR A 43 6.02 7.99 -22.56
CA TYR A 43 5.46 7.63 -21.27
C TYR A 43 4.16 8.38 -20.97
N MET A 44 4.11 9.67 -21.30
CA MET A 44 2.89 10.46 -21.16
C MET A 44 1.75 9.93 -22.03
N LYS A 45 2.07 9.54 -23.29
CA LYS A 45 1.10 8.92 -24.21
C LYS A 45 0.60 7.57 -23.72
N ALA A 46 1.42 6.84 -22.96
CA ALA A 46 1.06 5.55 -22.37
C ALA A 46 0.26 5.68 -21.06
N GLY A 47 -0.06 6.90 -20.61
CA GLY A 47 -0.80 7.15 -19.36
C GLY A 47 -0.04 6.71 -18.12
N ILE A 48 1.29 6.89 -18.11
CA ILE A 48 2.11 6.40 -16.99
C ILE A 48 1.76 7.08 -15.65
N LEU A 49 1.40 8.36 -15.70
CA LEU A 49 1.04 9.10 -14.48
C LEU A 49 -0.21 8.51 -13.81
N GLU A 50 -1.24 8.31 -14.59
CA GLU A 50 -2.52 7.78 -14.12
C GLU A 50 -2.37 6.35 -13.59
N ARG A 51 -1.55 5.54 -14.26
CA ARG A 51 -1.33 4.14 -13.90
C ARG A 51 -0.45 3.97 -12.67
N ILE A 52 0.56 4.83 -12.48
CA ILE A 52 1.51 4.65 -11.37
C ILE A 52 0.94 5.12 -10.03
N VAL A 53 -0.05 6.01 -10.04
CA VAL A 53 -0.71 6.51 -8.83
C VAL A 53 -1.99 5.73 -8.46
N GLU A 54 -2.47 4.87 -9.36
CA GLU A 54 -3.66 4.04 -9.10
C GLU A 54 -3.25 2.63 -8.74
N PRO A 55 -3.61 2.11 -7.54
CA PRO A 55 -3.40 0.70 -7.22
C PRO A 55 -4.10 -0.22 -8.22
N GLU A 56 -3.44 -1.29 -8.64
CA GLU A 56 -4.09 -2.32 -9.46
C GLU A 56 -5.24 -2.99 -8.69
N ARG A 57 -5.08 -3.13 -7.36
CA ARG A 57 -6.12 -3.66 -6.48
C ARG A 57 -5.93 -3.20 -5.04
N VAL A 58 -7.04 -2.93 -4.38
CA VAL A 58 -7.09 -2.74 -2.92
C VAL A 58 -8.04 -3.77 -2.33
N ILE A 59 -7.57 -4.52 -1.34
CA ILE A 59 -8.37 -5.45 -0.56
C ILE A 59 -8.50 -4.85 0.84
N MET A 60 -9.74 -4.63 1.28
CA MET A 60 -10.05 -4.17 2.63
C MET A 60 -11.01 -5.19 3.27
N PHE A 61 -10.72 -5.58 4.49
CA PHE A 61 -11.49 -6.60 5.17
C PHE A 61 -11.59 -6.35 6.68
N ARG A 62 -12.63 -6.91 7.28
CA ARG A 62 -12.87 -6.89 8.72
C ARG A 62 -12.04 -7.97 9.40
N VAL A 63 -11.39 -7.62 10.52
CA VAL A 63 -10.60 -8.54 11.34
C VAL A 63 -11.21 -8.60 12.75
N PRO A 64 -12.16 -9.51 13.01
CA PRO A 64 -12.70 -9.72 14.35
C PRO A 64 -11.78 -10.64 15.15
N TRP A 65 -11.54 -10.32 16.41
CA TRP A 65 -10.75 -11.13 17.33
C TRP A 65 -11.25 -10.95 18.77
N VAL A 66 -10.85 -11.83 19.69
CA VAL A 66 -11.29 -11.79 21.10
C VAL A 66 -10.10 -11.42 21.98
N ASP A 67 -10.27 -10.42 22.85
CA ASP A 67 -9.27 -10.05 23.85
C ASP A 67 -9.21 -11.06 25.03
N ASP A 68 -8.23 -10.88 25.93
CA ASP A 68 -8.06 -11.79 27.07
C ASP A 68 -9.20 -11.69 28.11
N GLN A 69 -10.02 -10.65 28.03
CA GLN A 69 -11.22 -10.47 28.85
C GLN A 69 -12.47 -11.10 28.22
N GLY A 70 -12.35 -11.70 27.03
CA GLY A 70 -13.47 -12.31 26.33
C GLY A 70 -14.29 -11.33 25.47
N ASN A 71 -13.86 -10.09 25.31
CA ASN A 71 -14.56 -9.11 24.50
C ASN A 71 -14.20 -9.24 23.02
N VAL A 72 -15.20 -9.13 22.14
CA VAL A 72 -14.98 -9.07 20.70
C VAL A 72 -14.43 -7.69 20.31
N ARG A 73 -13.31 -7.70 19.63
CA ARG A 73 -12.67 -6.54 19.01
C ARG A 73 -12.73 -6.65 17.51
N VAL A 74 -12.75 -5.51 16.82
CA VAL A 74 -12.80 -5.46 15.37
C VAL A 74 -11.79 -4.44 14.87
N ASN A 75 -10.88 -4.88 14.03
CA ASN A 75 -9.93 -4.04 13.31
C ASN A 75 -10.20 -4.10 11.80
N ARG A 76 -9.59 -3.19 11.05
CA ARG A 76 -9.56 -3.19 9.59
C ARG A 76 -8.25 -3.78 9.10
N GLY A 77 -8.34 -4.73 8.19
CA GLY A 77 -7.20 -5.25 7.45
C GLY A 77 -7.18 -4.70 6.03
N TYR A 78 -5.96 -4.52 5.49
CA TYR A 78 -5.74 -4.01 4.14
C TYR A 78 -4.61 -4.74 3.44
N ARG A 79 -4.74 -4.87 2.11
CA ARG A 79 -3.62 -5.13 1.20
C ARG A 79 -3.77 -4.26 -0.03
N VAL A 80 -2.80 -3.42 -0.28
CA VAL A 80 -2.68 -2.57 -1.48
C VAL A 80 -1.70 -3.25 -2.42
N GLN A 81 -2.20 -3.77 -3.53
CA GLN A 81 -1.44 -4.31 -4.65
C GLN A 81 -1.25 -3.19 -5.64
N MET A 82 -0.11 -2.48 -5.54
CA MET A 82 0.09 -1.22 -6.24
C MET A 82 0.45 -1.40 -7.70
N SER A 83 1.46 -2.22 -7.97
CA SER A 83 1.92 -2.48 -9.34
C SER A 83 2.60 -3.83 -9.46
N SER A 84 2.21 -4.59 -10.48
CA SER A 84 2.83 -5.87 -10.89
C SER A 84 3.65 -5.75 -12.18
N ALA A 85 3.92 -4.53 -12.63
CA ALA A 85 4.53 -4.27 -13.94
C ALA A 85 5.90 -4.94 -14.14
N ILE A 86 6.67 -5.16 -13.06
CA ILE A 86 8.00 -5.78 -13.11
C ILE A 86 8.09 -7.10 -12.32
N GLY A 87 6.99 -7.60 -11.80
CA GLY A 87 6.94 -8.88 -11.07
C GLY A 87 5.85 -8.91 -10.01
N PRO A 88 5.75 -10.01 -9.23
CA PRO A 88 4.79 -10.16 -8.15
C PRO A 88 4.83 -8.97 -7.18
N TYR A 89 3.67 -8.60 -6.63
CA TYR A 89 3.63 -7.58 -5.60
C TYR A 89 4.52 -7.99 -4.42
N LYS A 90 5.32 -7.06 -3.91
CA LYS A 90 6.21 -7.32 -2.78
C LYS A 90 6.21 -6.13 -1.84
N GLY A 91 5.99 -6.39 -0.56
CA GLY A 91 6.07 -5.36 0.48
C GLY A 91 5.50 -5.82 1.82
N GLY A 92 5.85 -5.08 2.87
CA GLY A 92 5.57 -5.43 4.25
C GLY A 92 4.11 -5.33 4.68
N LEU A 93 3.83 -5.91 5.85
CA LEU A 93 2.61 -5.71 6.62
C LEU A 93 2.95 -4.82 7.82
N ARG A 94 2.16 -3.77 8.06
CA ARG A 94 2.29 -2.86 9.20
C ARG A 94 1.10 -3.01 10.14
N PHE A 95 1.38 -3.25 11.43
CA PHE A 95 0.35 -3.21 12.48
C PHE A 95 0.60 -2.00 13.38
N HIS A 96 -0.23 -0.98 13.23
CA HIS A 96 -0.10 0.27 13.98
C HIS A 96 -1.42 1.04 13.94
N PRO A 97 -1.82 1.73 15.03
CA PRO A 97 -3.07 2.49 15.08
C PRO A 97 -3.25 3.56 13.98
N SER A 98 -2.15 4.09 13.44
CA SER A 98 -2.20 5.07 12.36
C SER A 98 -2.50 4.48 10.97
N VAL A 99 -2.54 3.15 10.85
CA VAL A 99 -2.79 2.51 9.56
C VAL A 99 -4.19 2.80 9.06
N ASN A 100 -4.26 3.35 7.88
CA ASN A 100 -5.47 3.56 7.09
C ASN A 100 -5.14 3.39 5.60
N LEU A 101 -6.13 3.48 4.74
CA LEU A 101 -5.93 3.27 3.30
C LEU A 101 -4.93 4.27 2.70
N GLY A 102 -4.99 5.55 3.07
CA GLY A 102 -4.09 6.58 2.56
C GLY A 102 -2.63 6.30 2.92
N VAL A 103 -2.37 5.94 4.18
CA VAL A 103 -1.03 5.53 4.65
C VAL A 103 -0.52 4.31 3.88
N LEU A 104 -1.37 3.31 3.65
CA LEU A 104 -0.93 2.11 2.91
C LEU A 104 -0.77 2.36 1.41
N LYS A 105 -1.57 3.23 0.79
CA LYS A 105 -1.35 3.68 -0.59
C LYS A 105 -0.02 4.41 -0.72
N PHE A 106 0.29 5.32 0.20
CA PHE A 106 1.58 6.00 0.29
C PHE A 106 2.73 4.99 0.33
N LEU A 107 2.70 4.07 1.30
CA LEU A 107 3.75 3.08 1.47
C LEU A 107 3.87 2.10 0.30
N ALA A 108 2.75 1.73 -0.32
CA ALA A 108 2.75 0.85 -1.50
C ALA A 108 3.32 1.56 -2.73
N PHE A 109 3.00 2.83 -2.91
CA PHE A 109 3.53 3.67 -3.97
C PHE A 109 5.06 3.80 -3.87
N GLU A 110 5.57 4.15 -2.70
CA GLU A 110 7.03 4.20 -2.47
C GLU A 110 7.69 2.83 -2.67
N GLN A 111 7.01 1.75 -2.26
CA GLN A 111 7.53 0.39 -2.41
C GLN A 111 7.75 0.01 -3.87
N VAL A 112 6.92 0.49 -4.80
CA VAL A 112 7.12 0.27 -6.24
C VAL A 112 8.47 0.80 -6.70
N PHE A 113 8.80 2.04 -6.34
CA PHE A 113 10.09 2.66 -6.70
C PHE A 113 11.26 1.98 -5.99
N LYS A 114 11.12 1.73 -4.69
CA LYS A 114 12.14 1.03 -3.91
C LYS A 114 12.50 -0.32 -4.54
N ASN A 115 11.51 -1.12 -4.91
CA ASN A 115 11.73 -2.44 -5.51
C ASN A 115 12.33 -2.33 -6.91
N SER A 116 11.93 -1.34 -7.71
CA SER A 116 12.47 -1.12 -9.06
C SER A 116 13.98 -0.86 -9.07
N LEU A 117 14.51 -0.30 -7.99
CA LEU A 117 15.95 -0.01 -7.85
C LEU A 117 16.79 -1.22 -7.41
N THR A 118 16.16 -2.35 -7.09
CA THR A 118 16.88 -3.56 -6.65
C THR A 118 17.40 -4.41 -7.81
N SER A 119 17.00 -4.13 -9.04
CA SER A 119 17.23 -4.96 -10.25
C SER A 119 16.56 -6.34 -10.20
N LEU A 120 15.72 -6.61 -9.20
CA LEU A 120 14.97 -7.85 -9.08
C LEU A 120 13.55 -7.71 -9.68
N PRO A 121 12.97 -8.79 -10.22
CA PRO A 121 11.64 -8.77 -10.82
C PRO A 121 10.55 -8.76 -9.73
N MET A 122 10.45 -7.67 -9.00
CA MET A 122 9.49 -7.48 -7.91
C MET A 122 8.65 -6.23 -8.16
N GLY A 123 7.35 -6.39 -8.16
CA GLY A 123 6.39 -5.31 -8.11
C GLY A 123 6.30 -4.66 -6.72
N GLY A 124 5.30 -3.84 -6.48
CA GLY A 124 5.11 -3.14 -5.21
C GLY A 124 3.74 -3.40 -4.60
N GLY A 125 3.73 -3.66 -3.31
CA GLY A 125 2.52 -3.79 -2.51
C GLY A 125 2.78 -3.46 -1.04
N LYS A 126 1.70 -3.19 -0.31
CA LYS A 126 1.77 -2.91 1.12
C LYS A 126 0.47 -3.35 1.79
N GLY A 127 0.57 -3.86 2.99
CA GLY A 127 -0.61 -4.22 3.76
C GLY A 127 -0.47 -3.85 5.23
N GLY A 128 -1.50 -4.17 5.98
CA GLY A 128 -1.49 -3.94 7.41
C GLY A 128 -2.87 -3.78 8.02
N SER A 129 -2.87 -3.33 9.24
CA SER A 129 -4.07 -3.11 10.06
C SER A 129 -3.86 -1.97 11.04
N ASP A 130 -4.96 -1.33 11.44
CA ASP A 130 -5.02 -0.39 12.55
C ASP A 130 -4.90 -1.06 13.94
N PHE A 131 -4.60 -2.35 13.97
CA PHE A 131 -4.29 -3.10 15.19
C PHE A 131 -3.00 -2.60 15.84
N ASP A 132 -3.05 -2.32 17.13
CA ASP A 132 -1.87 -2.00 17.93
C ASP A 132 -1.41 -3.25 18.71
N PRO A 133 -0.28 -3.87 18.36
CA PRO A 133 0.25 -5.02 19.08
C PRO A 133 0.86 -4.63 20.43
N LYS A 134 1.14 -3.34 20.65
CA LYS A 134 1.77 -2.88 21.88
C LYS A 134 0.87 -3.10 23.07
N GLY A 135 1.39 -3.80 24.08
CA GLY A 135 0.65 -4.11 25.32
C GLY A 135 -0.40 -5.22 25.16
N LYS A 136 -0.41 -5.93 24.04
CA LYS A 136 -1.22 -7.14 23.86
C LYS A 136 -0.44 -8.38 24.32
N SER A 137 -1.18 -9.38 24.81
CA SER A 137 -0.61 -10.71 25.07
C SER A 137 -0.27 -11.44 23.77
N ASP A 138 0.62 -12.41 23.83
CA ASP A 138 0.93 -13.29 22.69
C ASP A 138 -0.33 -14.00 22.15
N ASN A 139 -1.24 -14.37 23.03
CA ASN A 139 -2.51 -15.01 22.67
C ASN A 139 -3.44 -14.03 21.94
N GLU A 140 -3.51 -12.78 22.35
CA GLU A 140 -4.28 -11.73 21.65
C GLU A 140 -3.70 -11.49 20.25
N VAL A 141 -2.38 -11.33 20.15
CA VAL A 141 -1.69 -11.17 18.86
C VAL A 141 -1.95 -12.37 17.97
N MET A 142 -1.86 -13.59 18.51
CA MET A 142 -2.13 -14.81 17.75
C MET A 142 -3.55 -14.84 17.21
N ARG A 143 -4.56 -14.56 18.04
CA ARG A 143 -5.97 -14.54 17.62
C ARG A 143 -6.22 -13.48 16.54
N PHE A 144 -5.63 -12.30 16.71
CA PHE A 144 -5.69 -11.26 15.69
C PHE A 144 -5.05 -11.72 14.37
N CYS A 145 -3.83 -12.26 14.41
CA CYS A 145 -3.11 -12.73 13.21
C CYS A 145 -3.86 -13.87 12.49
N GLN A 146 -4.44 -14.81 13.23
CA GLN A 146 -5.25 -15.87 12.65
C GLN A 146 -6.46 -15.30 11.89
N SER A 147 -7.18 -14.36 12.50
CA SER A 147 -8.30 -13.68 11.86
C SER A 147 -7.84 -12.87 10.63
N PHE A 148 -6.77 -12.11 10.74
CA PHE A 148 -6.20 -11.34 9.64
C PHE A 148 -5.81 -12.23 8.47
N MET A 149 -5.11 -13.33 8.73
CA MET A 149 -4.65 -14.27 7.71
C MET A 149 -5.77 -15.10 7.09
N SER A 150 -6.90 -15.31 7.79
CA SER A 150 -8.08 -15.99 7.24
C SER A 150 -8.68 -15.30 6.01
N GLU A 151 -8.44 -14.00 5.85
CA GLU A 151 -8.79 -13.25 4.65
C GLU A 151 -7.60 -13.05 3.72
N LEU A 152 -6.45 -12.64 4.25
CA LEU A 152 -5.31 -12.27 3.43
C LEU A 152 -4.77 -13.44 2.61
N TYR A 153 -4.77 -14.69 3.12
CA TYR A 153 -4.17 -15.84 2.42
C TYR A 153 -4.73 -16.07 1.01
N ARG A 154 -5.97 -15.65 0.75
CA ARG A 154 -6.63 -15.78 -0.55
C ARG A 154 -6.01 -14.89 -1.63
N HIS A 155 -5.21 -13.91 -1.23
CA HIS A 155 -4.72 -12.83 -2.09
C HIS A 155 -3.21 -12.79 -2.18
N ILE A 156 -2.51 -13.73 -1.52
CA ILE A 156 -1.04 -13.80 -1.48
C ILE A 156 -0.53 -15.14 -2.01
N GLY A 157 0.71 -15.16 -2.43
CA GLY A 157 1.36 -16.37 -2.96
C GLY A 157 2.69 -16.01 -3.59
N ALA A 158 3.55 -17.00 -3.77
CA ALA A 158 4.93 -16.82 -4.23
C ALA A 158 5.02 -16.08 -5.58
N ASP A 159 4.07 -16.34 -6.47
CA ASP A 159 4.06 -15.77 -7.83
C ASP A 159 3.01 -14.65 -8.02
N LEU A 160 2.33 -14.27 -6.93
CA LEU A 160 1.29 -13.25 -6.97
C LEU A 160 1.64 -12.05 -6.10
N ASP A 161 1.75 -12.25 -4.80
CA ASP A 161 1.95 -11.20 -3.81
C ASP A 161 2.68 -11.76 -2.59
N VAL A 162 3.87 -11.24 -2.31
CA VAL A 162 4.76 -11.74 -1.25
C VAL A 162 4.87 -10.70 -0.13
N PRO A 163 4.15 -10.89 0.98
CA PRO A 163 4.28 -10.02 2.15
C PRO A 163 5.63 -10.20 2.86
N ALA A 164 5.97 -9.22 3.69
CA ALA A 164 7.12 -9.22 4.59
C ALA A 164 6.75 -8.53 5.90
N GLY A 165 7.66 -8.53 6.89
CA GLY A 165 7.50 -7.73 8.10
C GLY A 165 7.70 -6.23 7.87
N ASP A 166 7.06 -5.44 8.71
CA ASP A 166 7.21 -3.99 8.84
C ASP A 166 6.90 -3.60 10.30
N ILE A 167 6.66 -2.32 10.61
CA ILE A 167 6.38 -1.85 11.98
C ILE A 167 5.25 -2.68 12.61
N GLY A 168 5.49 -3.17 13.83
CA GLY A 168 4.53 -3.94 14.62
C GLY A 168 4.33 -5.39 14.16
N VAL A 169 5.10 -5.85 13.18
CA VAL A 169 5.10 -7.25 12.70
C VAL A 169 6.52 -7.78 12.88
N GLY A 170 6.74 -8.58 13.89
CA GLY A 170 8.01 -9.19 14.26
C GLY A 170 8.13 -10.63 13.83
#